data_d207d3019043dbdd52d08faf5fca16d0
#
_entry.id   d207d3019043dbdd52d08faf5fca16d0
#
_cell.length_a   1.000
_cell.length_b   1.000
_cell.length_c   1.000
_cell.angle_alpha   90.00
_cell.angle_beta   90.00
_cell.angle_gamma   90.00
#
_symmetry.space_group_name_H-M   'P 1'
#
loop_
_entity.id
_entity.type
_entity.pdbx_description
1 polymer ?
#
loop_
_entity_poly.entity_id
_entity_poly.type
_entity_poly.pdbx_seq_one_letter_code
_entity_poly.pdbx_strand_id
1 'polypeptide(L)'
;RQMCIRDRLYTYAVNLSPAIEMGLWKGGKLTAQVVFPIAANLYGEYKKIHPGVMTLSQEVRFRNNLFGRITAGNFTHNRMGAQLDMKFRTDNGRLELGALVGATVYSAIVDSEGWYVSTTPRVNAFLKASVYEPHTNLQFDLQGGRYIYGDYGVRGDCTRHFGEYAIGLYALYTGGEINGGFHFAIPLPGKRWKRNHAFRINPADYFAWTYSMVSHGKYINDQMGKSYNIRPDENRSSNFYQPDYIRHFLIKDQEKKTK
;
A
#
# COMPACT_ATOMS: atom_id res chain seq x y z
N ARG A 1 -17.94 5.24 38.50
CA ARG A 1 -16.67 4.64 37.97
C ARG A 1 -17.05 3.41 37.16
N GLN A 2 -17.29 3.57 35.86
CA GLN A 2 -17.34 2.45 34.94
C GLN A 2 -15.89 2.06 34.63
N MET A 3 -15.45 0.96 35.21
CA MET A 3 -14.26 0.25 34.73
C MET A 3 -14.65 -0.38 33.39
N CYS A 4 -14.22 0.22 32.28
CA CYS A 4 -14.20 -0.45 31.00
C CYS A 4 -13.08 -1.51 31.09
N ILE A 5 -13.41 -2.71 31.52
CA ILE A 5 -12.58 -3.89 31.34
C ILE A 5 -12.53 -4.12 29.84
N ARG A 6 -11.38 -3.81 29.23
CA ARG A 6 -11.10 -4.13 27.85
C ARG A 6 -10.84 -5.63 27.80
N ASP A 7 -11.93 -6.37 27.64
CA ASP A 7 -11.99 -7.84 27.75
C ASP A 7 -11.27 -8.62 26.62
N ARG A 8 -10.59 -7.89 25.70
CA ARG A 8 -9.93 -8.52 24.55
C ARG A 8 -8.52 -7.98 24.35
N LEU A 9 -7.55 -8.87 24.53
CA LEU A 9 -6.14 -8.56 24.29
C LEU A 9 -5.83 -8.27 22.81
N TYR A 10 -6.58 -8.83 21.87
CA TYR A 10 -6.32 -8.71 20.45
C TYR A 10 -7.60 -8.42 19.69
N THR A 11 -7.51 -7.47 18.74
CA THR A 11 -8.54 -7.26 17.72
C THR A 11 -8.07 -7.87 16.42
N TYR A 12 -8.94 -8.63 15.76
CA TYR A 12 -8.64 -9.25 14.46
C TYR A 12 -9.80 -9.10 13.49
N ALA A 13 -9.47 -9.07 12.20
CA ALA A 13 -10.39 -9.21 11.10
C ALA A 13 -9.74 -10.09 10.02
N VAL A 14 -10.43 -11.13 9.63
CA VAL A 14 -10.03 -12.02 8.53
C VAL A 14 -11.02 -11.83 7.40
N ASN A 15 -10.53 -11.39 6.26
CA ASN A 15 -11.33 -11.03 5.10
C ASN A 15 -10.87 -11.80 3.87
N LEU A 16 -11.82 -12.16 3.00
CA LEU A 16 -11.55 -12.55 1.63
C LEU A 16 -11.84 -11.33 0.74
N SER A 17 -10.86 -10.87 -0.03
CA SER A 17 -10.95 -9.60 -0.76
C SER A 17 -10.61 -9.79 -2.25
N PRO A 18 -11.46 -10.49 -3.04
CA PRO A 18 -11.23 -10.65 -4.46
C PRO A 18 -11.25 -9.28 -5.16
N ALA A 19 -10.34 -9.13 -6.13
CA ALA A 19 -10.25 -7.94 -6.95
C ALA A 19 -10.23 -8.30 -8.43
N ILE A 20 -10.89 -7.51 -9.24
CA ILE A 20 -10.88 -7.57 -10.70
C ILE A 20 -10.09 -6.38 -11.21
N GLU A 21 -9.12 -6.63 -12.07
CA GLU A 21 -8.34 -5.61 -12.74
C GLU A 21 -8.51 -5.73 -14.26
N MET A 22 -8.92 -4.66 -14.90
CA MET A 22 -9.19 -4.60 -16.34
C MET A 22 -8.41 -3.45 -16.97
N GLY A 23 -7.63 -3.76 -18.01
CA GLY A 23 -7.08 -2.72 -18.90
C GLY A 23 -8.19 -2.29 -19.90
N LEU A 24 -8.55 -1.01 -19.88
CA LEU A 24 -9.61 -0.48 -20.74
C LEU A 24 -9.04 0.08 -22.04
N TRP A 25 -7.92 0.80 -21.95
CA TRP A 25 -7.20 1.39 -23.07
C TRP A 25 -5.71 1.52 -22.69
N LYS A 26 -4.89 2.08 -23.57
CA LYS A 26 -3.45 2.24 -23.32
C LYS A 26 -3.20 3.12 -22.09
N GLY A 27 -2.68 2.52 -21.03
CA GLY A 27 -2.43 3.17 -19.73
C GLY A 27 -3.67 3.30 -18.85
N GLY A 28 -4.87 3.01 -19.36
CA GLY A 28 -6.12 3.04 -18.58
C GLY A 28 -6.40 1.70 -17.91
N LYS A 29 -6.65 1.72 -16.59
CA LYS A 29 -6.91 0.54 -15.78
C LYS A 29 -8.07 0.77 -14.83
N LEU A 30 -9.02 -0.15 -14.84
CA LEU A 30 -10.09 -0.24 -13.86
C LEU A 30 -9.75 -1.34 -12.85
N THR A 31 -9.91 -1.03 -11.58
CA THR A 31 -9.77 -1.98 -10.47
C THR A 31 -11.04 -1.96 -9.64
N ALA A 32 -11.60 -3.12 -9.33
CA ALA A 32 -12.75 -3.26 -8.45
C ALA A 32 -12.50 -4.41 -7.46
N GLN A 33 -12.62 -4.12 -6.17
CA GLN A 33 -12.45 -5.07 -5.08
C GLN A 33 -13.68 -5.09 -4.19
N VAL A 34 -14.06 -6.28 -3.75
CA VAL A 34 -15.12 -6.49 -2.76
C VAL A 34 -14.52 -7.21 -1.56
N VAL A 35 -14.85 -6.76 -0.36
CA VAL A 35 -14.36 -7.33 0.89
C VAL A 35 -15.48 -8.18 1.51
N PHE A 36 -15.20 -9.46 1.70
CA PHE A 36 -16.05 -10.42 2.37
C PHE A 36 -15.45 -10.74 3.74
N PRO A 37 -16.03 -10.27 4.84
CA PRO A 37 -15.55 -10.60 6.17
C PRO A 37 -15.88 -12.06 6.50
N ILE A 38 -14.84 -12.85 6.84
CA ILE A 38 -14.97 -14.25 7.26
C ILE A 38 -15.14 -14.32 8.77
N ALA A 39 -14.25 -13.64 9.51
CA ALA A 39 -14.26 -13.60 10.96
C ALA A 39 -13.70 -12.27 11.46
N ALA A 40 -14.43 -11.59 12.34
CA ALA A 40 -13.98 -10.38 12.97
C ALA A 40 -14.53 -10.27 14.41
N ASN A 41 -13.68 -9.80 15.32
CA ASN A 41 -14.11 -9.40 16.66
C ASN A 41 -14.31 -7.88 16.77
N LEU A 42 -14.14 -7.15 15.67
CA LEU A 42 -14.46 -5.73 15.51
C LEU A 42 -15.95 -5.55 15.24
N TYR A 43 -16.47 -4.34 15.51
CA TYR A 43 -17.86 -3.99 15.29
C TYR A 43 -18.05 -3.19 13.99
N GLY A 44 -19.30 -3.07 13.54
CA GLY A 44 -19.70 -2.22 12.41
C GLY A 44 -19.35 -2.83 11.06
N GLU A 45 -18.79 -2.01 10.18
CA GLU A 45 -18.48 -2.36 8.77
C GLU A 45 -17.59 -3.61 8.59
N TYR A 46 -16.73 -3.93 9.59
CA TYR A 46 -15.86 -5.09 9.55
C TYR A 46 -16.60 -6.44 9.56
N LYS A 47 -17.91 -6.44 9.79
CA LYS A 47 -18.77 -7.64 9.74
C LYS A 47 -19.66 -7.72 8.51
N LYS A 48 -19.63 -6.70 7.65
CA LYS A 48 -20.47 -6.60 6.47
C LYS A 48 -19.66 -6.67 5.19
N ILE A 49 -20.28 -7.19 4.14
CA ILE A 49 -19.73 -7.10 2.79
C ILE A 49 -19.71 -5.62 2.39
N HIS A 50 -18.55 -5.13 2.03
CA HIS A 50 -18.39 -3.74 1.61
C HIS A 50 -17.43 -3.63 0.42
N PRO A 51 -17.55 -2.56 -0.38
CA PRO A 51 -16.59 -2.28 -1.43
C PRO A 51 -15.22 -1.99 -0.83
N GLY A 52 -14.18 -2.61 -1.38
CA GLY A 52 -12.80 -2.29 -1.10
C GLY A 52 -12.31 -1.16 -2.01
N VAL A 53 -11.17 -1.40 -2.67
CA VAL A 53 -10.63 -0.44 -3.65
C VAL A 53 -11.42 -0.53 -4.95
N MET A 54 -12.00 0.61 -5.38
CA MET A 54 -12.69 0.76 -6.65
C MET A 54 -12.12 1.97 -7.36
N THR A 55 -11.21 1.77 -8.32
CA THR A 55 -10.44 2.87 -8.91
C THR A 55 -10.35 2.78 -10.42
N LEU A 56 -10.39 3.95 -11.04
CA LEU A 56 -10.01 4.16 -12.43
C LEU A 56 -8.68 4.91 -12.43
N SER A 57 -7.69 4.37 -13.11
CA SER A 57 -6.35 4.97 -13.19
C SER A 57 -5.89 5.13 -14.63
N GLN A 58 -5.21 6.23 -14.91
CA GLN A 58 -4.50 6.49 -16.15
C GLN A 58 -3.02 6.64 -15.86
N GLU A 59 -2.21 5.79 -16.48
CA GLU A 59 -0.75 5.88 -16.43
C GLU A 59 -0.23 6.48 -17.75
N VAL A 60 0.70 7.41 -17.63
CA VAL A 60 1.39 8.05 -18.76
C VAL A 60 2.88 7.96 -18.55
N ARG A 61 3.60 7.51 -19.56
CA ARG A 61 5.05 7.55 -19.59
C ARG A 61 5.50 8.74 -20.41
N PHE A 62 6.15 9.66 -19.73
CA PHE A 62 6.80 10.80 -20.39
C PHE A 62 8.22 10.44 -20.86
N ARG A 63 8.85 11.38 -21.51
CA ARG A 63 10.27 11.26 -21.88
C ARG A 63 11.16 11.28 -20.61
N ASN A 64 12.38 10.77 -20.73
CA ASN A 64 13.39 10.82 -19.65
C ASN A 64 13.00 10.10 -18.35
N ASN A 65 12.40 8.90 -18.47
CA ASN A 65 12.06 8.05 -17.31
C ASN A 65 11.14 8.72 -16.27
N LEU A 66 10.35 9.69 -16.73
CA LEU A 66 9.29 10.29 -15.93
C LEU A 66 7.97 9.55 -16.18
N PHE A 67 7.29 9.20 -15.11
CA PHE A 67 6.00 8.50 -15.13
C PHE A 67 4.99 9.31 -14.34
N GLY A 68 3.80 9.46 -14.89
CA GLY A 68 2.66 10.08 -14.21
C GLY A 68 1.50 9.09 -14.11
N ARG A 69 0.77 9.15 -13.02
CA ARG A 69 -0.45 8.39 -12.84
C ARG A 69 -1.50 9.24 -12.12
N ILE A 70 -2.68 9.31 -12.72
CA ILE A 70 -3.88 9.85 -12.08
C ILE A 70 -4.76 8.66 -11.71
N THR A 71 -5.27 8.64 -10.49
CA THR A 71 -6.20 7.63 -10.01
C THR A 71 -7.38 8.31 -9.34
N ALA A 72 -8.58 7.93 -9.69
CA ALA A 72 -9.82 8.40 -9.05
C ALA A 72 -10.68 7.22 -8.64
N GLY A 73 -11.41 7.36 -7.54
CA GLY A 73 -12.31 6.32 -7.05
C GLY A 73 -12.34 6.18 -5.54
N ASN A 74 -12.72 4.97 -5.09
CA ASN A 74 -12.73 4.59 -3.69
C ASN A 74 -11.42 3.88 -3.34
N PHE A 75 -10.76 4.35 -2.31
CA PHE A 75 -9.47 3.90 -1.80
C PHE A 75 -9.64 3.14 -0.49
N THR A 76 -8.58 2.57 0.04
CA THR A 76 -8.61 1.95 1.37
C THR A 76 -8.88 3.00 2.48
N HIS A 77 -9.18 2.54 3.69
CA HIS A 77 -9.47 3.37 4.86
C HIS A 77 -10.65 4.34 4.64
N ASN A 78 -11.66 3.89 3.89
CA ASN A 78 -12.90 4.66 3.66
C ASN A 78 -12.62 6.05 3.07
N ARG A 79 -11.77 6.12 2.07
CA ARG A 79 -11.43 7.35 1.36
C ARG A 79 -11.85 7.28 -0.10
N MET A 80 -12.53 8.30 -0.57
CA MET A 80 -12.93 8.46 -1.97
C MET A 80 -12.40 9.79 -2.50
N GLY A 81 -11.87 9.79 -3.72
CA GLY A 81 -11.34 11.02 -4.32
C GLY A 81 -10.42 10.78 -5.49
N ALA A 82 -9.43 11.65 -5.63
CA ALA A 82 -8.44 11.58 -6.69
C ALA A 82 -7.01 11.76 -6.15
N GLN A 83 -6.07 11.10 -6.81
CA GLN A 83 -4.64 11.17 -6.51
C GLN A 83 -3.82 11.28 -7.79
N LEU A 84 -2.83 12.16 -7.76
CA LEU A 84 -1.79 12.28 -8.77
C LEU A 84 -0.48 11.77 -8.20
N ASP A 85 0.14 10.83 -8.89
CA ASP A 85 1.49 10.34 -8.62
C ASP A 85 2.42 10.72 -9.78
N MET A 86 3.56 11.30 -9.46
CA MET A 86 4.65 11.52 -10.40
C MET A 86 5.89 10.79 -9.91
N LYS A 87 6.59 10.10 -10.80
CA LYS A 87 7.80 9.35 -10.49
C LYS A 87 8.87 9.56 -11.54
N PHE A 88 10.05 9.84 -11.08
CA PHE A 88 11.26 9.86 -11.89
C PHE A 88 12.18 8.71 -11.45
N ARG A 89 12.73 7.97 -12.40
CA ARG A 89 13.66 6.88 -12.12
C ARG A 89 14.95 7.08 -12.91
N THR A 90 16.09 6.91 -12.26
CA THR A 90 17.38 6.94 -12.93
C THR A 90 17.55 5.76 -13.89
N ASP A 91 18.41 5.89 -14.90
CA ASP A 91 18.61 4.85 -15.92
C ASP A 91 19.11 3.53 -15.32
N ASN A 92 19.92 3.59 -14.28
CA ASN A 92 20.37 2.40 -13.55
C ASN A 92 19.30 1.80 -12.62
N GLY A 93 18.16 2.46 -12.45
CA GLY A 93 17.05 2.00 -11.63
C GLY A 93 17.28 2.05 -10.12
N ARG A 94 18.43 2.55 -9.65
CA ARG A 94 18.79 2.54 -8.22
C ARG A 94 18.12 3.64 -7.41
N LEU A 95 17.86 4.80 -8.03
CA LEU A 95 17.21 5.93 -7.40
C LEU A 95 15.86 6.19 -8.07
N GLU A 96 14.82 6.25 -7.27
CA GLU A 96 13.49 6.68 -7.67
C GLU A 96 13.10 7.89 -6.81
N LEU A 97 12.71 8.98 -7.46
CA LEU A 97 12.13 10.16 -6.82
C LEU A 97 10.66 10.23 -7.17
N GLY A 98 9.83 10.58 -6.21
CA GLY A 98 8.39 10.64 -6.40
C GLY A 98 7.77 11.85 -5.73
N ALA A 99 6.65 12.30 -6.30
CA ALA A 99 5.75 13.26 -5.69
C ALA A 99 4.33 12.74 -5.81
N LEU A 100 3.57 12.87 -4.73
CA LEU A 100 2.19 12.43 -4.65
C LEU A 100 1.35 13.56 -4.07
N VAL A 101 0.21 13.82 -4.70
CA VAL A 101 -0.81 14.73 -4.17
C VAL A 101 -2.16 14.05 -4.31
N GLY A 102 -2.93 14.03 -3.22
CA GLY A 102 -4.25 13.44 -3.18
C GLY A 102 -5.26 14.38 -2.50
N ALA A 103 -6.48 14.36 -3.01
CA ALA A 103 -7.63 15.03 -2.40
C ALA A 103 -8.75 14.00 -2.23
N THR A 104 -9.15 13.76 -0.98
CA THR A 104 -10.12 12.71 -0.65
C THR A 104 -11.11 13.16 0.39
N VAL A 105 -12.31 12.57 0.35
CA VAL A 105 -13.34 12.68 1.37
C VAL A 105 -13.51 11.34 2.09
N TYR A 106 -14.10 11.34 3.26
CA TYR A 106 -14.49 10.10 3.93
C TYR A 106 -15.70 9.50 3.21
N SER A 107 -15.68 8.20 2.97
CA SER A 107 -16.74 7.46 2.27
C SER A 107 -16.86 6.07 2.87
N ALA A 108 -17.99 5.77 3.49
CA ALA A 108 -18.25 4.49 4.14
C ALA A 108 -19.70 4.03 3.99
N ILE A 109 -19.95 2.73 4.14
CA ILE A 109 -21.30 2.20 4.26
C ILE A 109 -21.72 2.28 5.74
N VAL A 110 -22.78 3.02 6.01
CA VAL A 110 -23.36 3.18 7.34
C VAL A 110 -24.67 2.41 7.42
N ASP A 111 -24.89 1.70 8.53
CA ASP A 111 -26.00 0.74 8.70
C ASP A 111 -27.38 1.32 8.47
N SER A 112 -27.59 2.59 8.82
CA SER A 112 -28.91 3.27 8.73
C SER A 112 -29.08 4.13 7.49
N GLU A 113 -28.00 4.55 6.86
CA GLU A 113 -28.02 5.61 5.82
C GLU A 113 -27.53 5.10 4.44
N GLY A 114 -27.04 3.85 4.37
CA GLY A 114 -26.46 3.31 3.16
C GLY A 114 -25.05 3.85 2.90
N TRP A 115 -24.78 4.39 1.72
CA TRP A 115 -23.47 4.94 1.37
C TRP A 115 -23.37 6.41 1.78
N TYR A 116 -22.60 6.67 2.83
CA TYR A 116 -22.30 8.01 3.32
C TYR A 116 -21.03 8.57 2.70
N VAL A 117 -21.07 9.80 2.23
CA VAL A 117 -19.91 10.55 1.70
C VAL A 117 -19.85 11.89 2.40
N SER A 118 -18.72 12.17 3.05
CA SER A 118 -18.46 13.43 3.73
C SER A 118 -18.26 14.57 2.74
N THR A 119 -18.71 15.76 3.09
CA THR A 119 -18.48 16.99 2.32
C THR A 119 -17.13 17.66 2.60
N THR A 120 -16.39 17.19 3.61
CA THR A 120 -15.12 17.82 4.02
C THR A 120 -13.94 17.17 3.32
N PRO A 121 -13.33 17.80 2.32
CA PRO A 121 -12.17 17.26 1.64
C PRO A 121 -10.92 17.34 2.52
N ARG A 122 -10.06 16.34 2.40
CA ARG A 122 -8.74 16.29 3.02
C ARG A 122 -7.68 16.10 1.96
N VAL A 123 -6.62 16.89 2.05
CA VAL A 123 -5.52 16.88 1.09
C VAL A 123 -4.30 16.29 1.77
N ASN A 124 -3.66 15.35 1.11
CA ASN A 124 -2.36 14.81 1.46
C ASN A 124 -1.36 15.08 0.32
N ALA A 125 -0.10 15.31 0.69
CA ALA A 125 0.95 15.54 -0.28
C ALA A 125 2.28 15.01 0.26
N PHE A 126 3.01 14.24 -0.56
CA PHE A 126 4.27 13.61 -0.17
C PHE A 126 5.32 13.78 -1.25
N LEU A 127 6.56 14.00 -0.82
CA LEU A 127 7.76 13.73 -1.59
C LEU A 127 8.32 12.40 -1.15
N LYS A 128 8.80 11.61 -2.09
CA LYS A 128 9.33 10.26 -1.86
C LYS A 128 10.69 10.13 -2.52
N ALA A 129 11.60 9.45 -1.85
CA ALA A 129 12.88 9.05 -2.41
C ALA A 129 13.10 7.57 -2.05
N SER A 130 13.50 6.78 -3.02
CA SER A 130 13.81 5.36 -2.84
C SER A 130 15.16 5.06 -3.44
N VAL A 131 16.03 4.44 -2.65
CA VAL A 131 17.37 4.03 -3.06
C VAL A 131 17.51 2.53 -2.84
N TYR A 132 17.93 1.82 -3.88
CA TYR A 132 18.23 0.39 -3.80
C TYR A 132 19.72 0.12 -3.96
N GLU A 133 20.30 -0.58 -2.98
CA GLU A 133 21.69 -1.03 -3.00
C GLU A 133 21.77 -2.51 -3.34
N PRO A 134 22.25 -2.87 -4.56
CA PRO A 134 22.21 -4.25 -5.05
C PRO A 134 23.19 -5.20 -4.37
N HIS A 135 24.30 -4.72 -3.80
CA HIS A 135 25.28 -5.61 -3.14
C HIS A 135 24.75 -6.21 -1.85
N THR A 136 24.02 -5.42 -1.08
CA THR A 136 23.43 -5.84 0.19
C THR A 136 21.96 -6.19 0.08
N ASN A 137 21.33 -5.94 -1.08
CA ASN A 137 19.88 -6.04 -1.30
C ASN A 137 19.07 -5.19 -0.31
N LEU A 138 19.61 -4.04 0.07
CA LEU A 138 18.94 -3.09 0.94
C LEU A 138 18.23 -2.02 0.09
N GLN A 139 17.03 -1.72 0.50
CA GLN A 139 16.22 -0.63 -0.02
C GLN A 139 15.94 0.36 1.10
N PHE A 140 16.20 1.63 0.82
CA PHE A 140 15.88 2.73 1.71
C PHE A 140 14.80 3.59 1.06
N ASP A 141 13.66 3.70 1.71
CA ASP A 141 12.56 4.55 1.27
C ASP A 141 12.39 5.69 2.28
N LEU A 142 12.38 6.91 1.78
CA LEU A 142 12.12 8.11 2.56
C LEU A 142 10.88 8.80 2.00
N GLN A 143 9.95 9.14 2.87
CA GLN A 143 8.74 9.88 2.52
C GLN A 143 8.56 11.02 3.50
N GLY A 144 8.36 12.24 3.00
CA GLY A 144 8.06 13.41 3.81
C GLY A 144 6.90 14.20 3.24
N GLY A 145 6.07 14.75 4.10
CA GLY A 145 4.95 15.56 3.65
C GLY A 145 3.78 15.64 4.62
N ARG A 146 2.62 15.97 4.07
CA ARG A 146 1.36 16.15 4.79
C ARG A 146 0.51 14.89 4.70
N TYR A 147 0.12 14.35 5.85
CA TYR A 147 -0.80 13.23 5.98
C TYR A 147 -2.27 13.68 5.87
N ILE A 148 -3.19 12.69 5.82
CA ILE A 148 -4.61 12.93 5.57
C ILE A 148 -5.25 13.86 6.61
N TYR A 149 -4.86 13.73 7.87
CA TYR A 149 -5.46 14.51 8.98
C TYR A 149 -4.79 15.85 9.21
N GLY A 150 -3.84 16.23 8.33
CA GLY A 150 -3.23 17.56 8.31
C GLY A 150 -1.90 17.65 9.06
N ASP A 151 -1.48 16.56 9.68
CA ASP A 151 -0.17 16.43 10.32
C ASP A 151 0.94 16.36 9.26
N TYR A 152 2.09 16.95 9.59
CA TYR A 152 3.29 16.88 8.78
C TYR A 152 4.28 15.91 9.41
N GLY A 153 4.91 15.08 8.57
CA GLY A 153 5.83 14.09 9.09
C GLY A 153 6.78 13.55 8.04
N VAL A 154 7.75 12.79 8.55
CA VAL A 154 8.75 12.08 7.76
C VAL A 154 8.74 10.62 8.17
N ARG A 155 8.70 9.73 7.19
CA ARG A 155 8.80 8.28 7.37
C ARG A 155 10.02 7.77 6.62
N GLY A 156 10.83 6.99 7.30
CA GLY A 156 11.93 6.23 6.72
C GLY A 156 11.68 4.74 6.88
N ASP A 157 11.87 3.99 5.80
CA ASP A 157 11.82 2.52 5.78
C ASP A 157 13.15 1.97 5.30
N CYS A 158 13.65 0.93 5.96
CA CYS A 158 14.82 0.17 5.54
C CYS A 158 14.40 -1.28 5.36
N THR A 159 14.39 -1.76 4.12
CA THR A 159 13.93 -3.10 3.75
C THR A 159 15.06 -3.91 3.15
N ARG A 160 15.30 -5.10 3.67
CA ARG A 160 16.22 -6.07 3.08
C ARG A 160 15.45 -7.14 2.33
N HIS A 161 15.86 -7.37 1.10
CA HIS A 161 15.28 -8.40 0.23
C HIS A 161 16.13 -9.67 0.24
N PHE A 162 15.50 -10.82 0.51
CA PHE A 162 16.11 -12.15 0.52
C PHE A 162 15.47 -13.01 -0.57
N GLY A 163 15.72 -12.68 -1.82
CA GLY A 163 14.98 -13.26 -2.92
C GLY A 163 13.54 -12.74 -2.95
N GLU A 164 12.61 -13.65 -2.80
CA GLU A 164 11.18 -13.29 -2.77
C GLU A 164 10.72 -12.84 -1.38
N TYR A 165 11.50 -13.05 -0.33
CA TYR A 165 11.20 -12.59 1.02
C TYR A 165 11.70 -11.17 1.24
N ALA A 166 10.99 -10.40 2.04
CA ALA A 166 11.41 -9.07 2.45
C ALA A 166 11.15 -8.86 3.94
N ILE A 167 12.11 -8.24 4.62
CA ILE A 167 11.99 -7.83 6.03
C ILE A 167 12.47 -6.39 6.11
N GLY A 168 11.70 -5.55 6.77
CA GLY A 168 12.03 -4.13 6.93
C GLY A 168 11.65 -3.58 8.28
N LEU A 169 12.32 -2.49 8.61
CA LEU A 169 12.03 -1.64 9.77
C LEU A 169 11.61 -0.27 9.26
N TYR A 170 10.72 0.38 9.97
CA TYR A 170 10.38 1.76 9.66
C TYR A 170 10.33 2.63 10.92
N ALA A 171 10.59 3.90 10.73
CA ALA A 171 10.38 4.94 11.71
C ALA A 171 9.55 6.07 11.08
N LEU A 172 8.64 6.62 11.86
CA LEU A 172 7.77 7.72 11.48
C LEU A 172 7.82 8.79 12.55
N TYR A 173 8.13 10.02 12.14
CA TYR A 173 8.00 11.21 12.97
C TYR A 173 6.91 12.09 12.39
N THR A 174 5.86 12.38 13.16
CA THR A 174 4.74 13.23 12.73
C THR A 174 4.08 13.93 13.92
N GLY A 175 3.72 15.20 13.76
CA GLY A 175 3.03 15.98 14.78
C GLY A 175 3.72 16.06 16.14
N GLY A 176 5.07 15.89 16.18
CA GLY A 176 5.85 15.85 17.42
C GLY A 176 5.96 14.47 18.06
N GLU A 177 5.32 13.42 17.48
CA GLU A 177 5.33 12.06 17.99
C GLU A 177 6.19 11.15 17.12
N ILE A 178 6.89 10.21 17.77
CA ILE A 178 7.69 9.18 17.09
C ILE A 178 6.92 7.86 17.15
N ASN A 179 6.83 7.20 16.02
CA ASN A 179 6.30 5.85 15.90
C ASN A 179 7.25 5.01 15.05
N GLY A 180 7.12 3.70 15.14
CA GLY A 180 7.95 2.79 14.37
C GLY A 180 7.41 1.38 14.39
N GLY A 181 8.08 0.52 13.66
CA GLY A 181 7.69 -0.88 13.61
C GLY A 181 8.54 -1.66 12.64
N PHE A 182 8.09 -2.87 12.38
CA PHE A 182 8.68 -3.73 11.37
C PHE A 182 7.62 -4.30 10.44
N HIS A 183 8.04 -4.66 9.26
CA HIS A 183 7.20 -5.33 8.28
C HIS A 183 7.95 -6.48 7.63
N PHE A 184 7.21 -7.46 7.17
CA PHE A 184 7.76 -8.54 6.37
C PHE A 184 6.78 -8.94 5.28
N ALA A 185 7.31 -9.51 4.21
CA ALA A 185 6.53 -10.12 3.14
C ALA A 185 7.09 -11.51 2.84
N ILE A 186 6.22 -12.50 2.82
CA ILE A 186 6.53 -13.91 2.56
C ILE A 186 5.79 -14.31 1.28
N PRO A 187 6.48 -14.90 0.27
CA PRO A 187 5.81 -15.36 -0.93
C PRO A 187 4.89 -16.53 -0.60
N LEU A 188 3.67 -16.47 -1.11
CA LEU A 188 2.73 -17.58 -1.02
C LEU A 188 2.97 -18.52 -2.20
N PRO A 189 3.04 -19.85 -1.97
CA PRO A 189 3.15 -20.83 -3.02
C PRO A 189 1.84 -20.89 -3.80
N GLY A 190 1.71 -19.99 -4.75
CA GLY A 190 0.51 -19.89 -5.60
C GLY A 190 0.70 -20.65 -6.92
N LYS A 191 -0.27 -21.48 -7.28
CA LYS A 191 -0.32 -22.05 -8.62
C LYS A 191 -0.71 -20.94 -9.59
N ARG A 192 0.19 -20.54 -10.47
CA ARG A 192 -0.12 -19.58 -11.53
C ARG A 192 -1.03 -20.26 -12.56
N TRP A 193 -2.23 -19.78 -12.67
CA TRP A 193 -3.17 -20.25 -13.67
C TRP A 193 -2.82 -19.67 -15.03
N LYS A 194 -2.85 -20.50 -16.07
CA LYS A 194 -2.67 -20.02 -17.44
C LYS A 194 -3.80 -19.02 -17.78
N ARG A 195 -3.46 -17.97 -18.52
CA ARG A 195 -4.46 -17.03 -19.04
C ARG A 195 -5.41 -17.80 -19.97
N ASN A 196 -6.69 -17.76 -19.67
CA ASN A 196 -7.73 -18.28 -20.54
C ASN A 196 -8.31 -17.08 -21.32
N HIS A 197 -8.14 -17.06 -22.63
CA HIS A 197 -8.59 -16.02 -23.57
C HIS A 197 -8.74 -14.59 -23.03
N ALA A 198 -9.71 -14.33 -22.13
CA ALA A 198 -10.10 -13.02 -21.66
C ALA A 198 -9.65 -12.69 -20.24
N PHE A 199 -9.44 -13.67 -19.37
CA PHE A 199 -9.15 -13.42 -17.95
C PHE A 199 -8.06 -14.34 -17.40
N ARG A 200 -7.45 -13.91 -16.32
CA ARG A 200 -6.44 -14.66 -15.56
C ARG A 200 -6.79 -14.59 -14.09
N ILE A 201 -6.79 -15.75 -13.43
CA ILE A 201 -6.94 -15.83 -11.98
C ILE A 201 -5.54 -15.84 -11.36
N ASN A 202 -5.24 -14.87 -10.53
CA ASN A 202 -4.03 -14.81 -9.75
C ASN A 202 -4.40 -14.87 -8.27
N PRO A 203 -3.98 -15.90 -7.51
CA PRO A 203 -4.02 -15.82 -6.06
C PRO A 203 -3.09 -14.74 -5.55
N ALA A 204 -3.23 -14.33 -4.29
CA ALA A 204 -2.30 -13.41 -3.66
C ALA A 204 -0.86 -13.95 -3.74
N ASP A 205 0.06 -13.13 -4.22
CA ASP A 205 1.45 -13.54 -4.41
C ASP A 205 2.22 -13.56 -3.09
N TYR A 206 1.79 -12.75 -2.12
CA TYR A 206 2.49 -12.55 -0.84
C TYR A 206 1.52 -12.53 0.34
N PHE A 207 2.01 -13.05 1.46
CA PHE A 207 1.52 -12.70 2.78
C PHE A 207 2.42 -11.60 3.34
N ALA A 208 1.86 -10.44 3.61
CA ALA A 208 2.59 -9.35 4.23
C ALA A 208 1.94 -8.95 5.54
N TRP A 209 2.78 -8.58 6.49
CA TRP A 209 2.35 -8.10 7.79
C TRP A 209 3.22 -6.93 8.24
N THR A 210 2.57 -5.94 8.84
CA THR A 210 3.23 -4.78 9.43
C THR A 210 2.85 -4.71 10.91
N TYR A 211 3.84 -4.72 11.77
CA TYR A 211 3.70 -4.41 13.17
C TYR A 211 4.01 -2.93 13.38
N SER A 212 3.09 -2.22 14.01
CA SER A 212 3.28 -0.82 14.37
C SER A 212 3.31 -0.67 15.87
N MET A 213 4.37 -0.10 16.39
CA MET A 213 4.41 0.35 17.76
C MET A 213 3.43 1.52 17.91
N VAL A 214 2.61 1.48 18.94
CA VAL A 214 1.69 2.58 19.22
C VAL A 214 2.34 3.44 20.28
N SER A 215 2.70 4.67 19.91
CA SER A 215 3.20 5.65 20.87
C SER A 215 2.07 6.22 21.73
N HIS A 216 2.05 7.45 22.07
CA HIS A 216 1.10 8.03 23.03
C HIS A 216 -0.35 8.15 22.51
N GLY A 217 -1.29 8.35 23.45
CA GLY A 217 -2.70 8.49 23.13
C GLY A 217 -3.04 9.62 22.16
N LYS A 218 -2.25 10.70 22.13
CA LYS A 218 -2.35 11.77 21.14
C LYS A 218 -2.22 11.27 19.70
N TYR A 219 -1.26 10.41 19.43
CA TYR A 219 -1.06 9.83 18.10
C TYR A 219 -2.31 9.08 17.61
N ILE A 220 -2.99 8.37 18.51
CA ILE A 220 -4.20 7.61 18.19
C ILE A 220 -5.40 8.57 18.04
N ASN A 221 -5.59 9.50 18.99
CA ASN A 221 -6.75 10.37 19.04
C ASN A 221 -6.80 11.32 17.84
N ASP A 222 -5.64 11.86 17.44
CA ASP A 222 -5.53 12.78 16.30
C ASP A 222 -5.33 12.03 14.97
N GLN A 223 -5.33 10.68 14.99
CA GLN A 223 -5.15 9.81 13.82
C GLN A 223 -3.92 10.18 12.99
N MET A 224 -2.80 10.50 13.67
CA MET A 224 -1.57 10.95 13.03
C MET A 224 -0.95 9.87 12.12
N GLY A 225 -0.22 10.29 11.09
CA GLY A 225 0.49 9.40 10.18
C GLY A 225 -0.40 8.52 9.30
N LYS A 226 -1.70 8.79 9.22
CA LYS A 226 -2.62 8.00 8.40
C LYS A 226 -2.50 8.32 6.93
N SER A 227 -2.49 7.27 6.13
CA SER A 227 -2.50 7.30 4.67
C SER A 227 -3.51 6.28 4.13
N TYR A 228 -3.71 6.25 2.84
CA TYR A 228 -4.54 5.27 2.15
C TYR A 228 -3.79 4.64 0.98
N ASN A 229 -4.29 3.52 0.52
CA ASN A 229 -3.80 2.80 -0.64
C ASN A 229 -4.80 2.89 -1.78
N ILE A 230 -4.28 3.02 -3.01
CA ILE A 230 -5.08 3.12 -4.24
C ILE A 230 -5.17 1.81 -5.01
N ARG A 231 -4.51 0.77 -4.53
CA ARG A 231 -4.47 -0.58 -5.13
C ARG A 231 -4.82 -1.65 -4.09
N PRO A 232 -5.42 -2.75 -4.51
CA PRO A 232 -5.77 -3.86 -3.62
C PRO A 232 -4.55 -4.57 -3.02
N ASP A 233 -3.45 -4.61 -3.75
CA ASP A 233 -2.23 -5.31 -3.37
C ASP A 233 -1.02 -4.36 -3.54
N GLU A 234 -0.58 -3.79 -2.43
CA GLU A 234 0.60 -2.92 -2.35
C GLU A 234 1.79 -3.60 -1.64
N ASN A 235 1.72 -4.90 -1.43
CA ASN A 235 2.77 -5.66 -0.75
C ASN A 235 4.07 -5.73 -1.56
N ARG A 236 4.04 -5.36 -2.83
CA ARG A 236 5.21 -5.25 -3.67
C ARG A 236 5.70 -3.81 -3.73
N SER A 237 6.93 -3.61 -3.29
CA SER A 237 7.66 -2.39 -3.58
C SER A 237 7.74 -2.17 -5.10
N SER A 238 7.64 -0.91 -5.54
CA SER A 238 7.85 -0.54 -6.95
C SER A 238 9.24 -0.97 -7.45
N ASN A 239 10.18 -1.16 -6.54
CA ASN A 239 11.56 -1.55 -6.79
C ASN A 239 11.74 -3.04 -7.06
N PHE A 240 10.73 -3.88 -6.83
CA PHE A 240 10.79 -5.32 -7.12
C PHE A 240 11.12 -5.63 -8.59
N TYR A 241 10.75 -4.77 -9.51
CA TYR A 241 11.02 -4.90 -10.95
C TYR A 241 12.25 -4.12 -11.43
N GLN A 242 13.13 -3.70 -10.53
CA GLN A 242 14.37 -3.04 -10.95
C GLN A 242 15.28 -4.03 -11.70
N PRO A 243 15.94 -3.57 -12.78
CA PRO A 243 16.82 -4.43 -13.57
C PRO A 243 17.95 -5.05 -12.75
N ASP A 244 18.57 -4.28 -11.84
CA ASP A 244 19.64 -4.77 -10.98
C ASP A 244 19.16 -5.83 -9.99
N TYR A 245 17.96 -5.69 -9.45
CA TYR A 245 17.34 -6.69 -8.60
C TYR A 245 17.10 -8.01 -9.35
N ILE A 246 16.48 -7.92 -10.53
CA ILE A 246 16.21 -9.09 -11.37
C ILE A 246 17.53 -9.77 -11.78
N ARG A 247 18.53 -8.99 -12.19
CA ARG A 247 19.85 -9.49 -12.59
C ARG A 247 20.57 -10.22 -11.47
N HIS A 248 20.55 -9.66 -10.26
CA HIS A 248 21.17 -10.30 -9.08
C HIS A 248 20.61 -11.71 -8.84
N PHE A 249 19.29 -11.87 -8.91
CA PHE A 249 18.66 -13.18 -8.69
C PHE A 249 18.88 -14.14 -9.86
N LEU A 250 18.90 -13.67 -11.09
CA LEU A 250 19.21 -14.51 -12.26
C LEU A 250 20.63 -15.07 -12.20
N ILE A 251 21.63 -14.26 -11.83
CA ILE A 251 23.02 -14.72 -11.68
C ILE A 251 23.12 -15.75 -10.56
N LYS A 252 22.50 -15.47 -9.40
CA LYS A 252 22.52 -16.38 -8.26
C LYS A 252 21.82 -17.72 -8.53
N ASP A 253 20.80 -17.73 -9.37
CA ASP A 253 20.10 -18.96 -9.78
C ASP A 253 20.93 -19.77 -10.79
N GLN A 254 21.71 -19.12 -11.64
CA GLN A 254 22.66 -19.79 -12.54
C GLN A 254 23.81 -20.42 -11.76
N GLU A 255 24.40 -19.73 -10.79
CA GLU A 255 25.46 -20.26 -9.93
C GLU A 255 25.03 -21.49 -9.11
N LYS A 256 23.75 -21.56 -8.70
CA LYS A 256 23.18 -22.73 -8.02
C LYS A 256 22.97 -23.92 -8.92
N LYS A 257 22.76 -23.73 -10.23
CA LYS A 257 22.57 -24.80 -11.20
C LYS A 257 23.89 -25.37 -11.72
N THR A 258 25.00 -24.68 -11.49
CA THR A 258 26.35 -25.08 -11.92
C THR A 258 27.13 -25.79 -10.82
N LYS A 259 26.60 -25.86 -9.61
CA LYS A 259 27.08 -26.67 -8.48
C LYS A 259 26.20 -27.91 -8.28
#